data_c3fdfb012aec2c02bcbb07c1344fa561
#
_entry.id   c3fdfb012aec2c02bcbb07c1344fa561
#
_cell.length_a   1.000
_cell.length_b   1.000
_cell.length_c   1.000
_cell.angle_alpha   90.00
_cell.angle_beta   90.00
_cell.angle_gamma   90.00
#
_symmetry.space_group_name_H-M   'P 1'
#
loop_
_entity.id
_entity.type
_entity.pdbx_description
1 polymer ?
#
loop_
_entity_poly.entity_id
_entity_poly.type
_entity_poly.pdbx_seq_one_letter_code
_entity_poly.pdbx_strand_id
1 'polypeptide(L)'
;MKILIVLTSHARIGETGRSTGVWIEELTTPYYAFIDAGAEVDLASTAGGEVPIDPGSMSEADRPESVARFLADAPATEKLKHALKVADLSADPYDAIFLPGGHGTMWDLPESTELAALLTTAFAAGKVVSAVCHGPARLVNAKDPEGKPLVAGRKVSAFTNSEEEAAGLTHAVPFLLETRIRDLGALYERGPDFQPHAVRDGNLVTGQNPSSSSRVAELVLEALGTKA
;
A
#
# COMPACT_ATOMS: atom_id res chain seq x y z
N MET A 1 -17.90 -0.55 -9.29
CA MET A 1 -16.89 -0.49 -8.22
C MET A 1 -15.64 0.13 -8.82
N LYS A 2 -15.12 1.19 -8.20
CA LYS A 2 -13.92 1.87 -8.69
C LYS A 2 -12.88 1.96 -7.56
N ILE A 3 -11.65 1.53 -7.83
CA ILE A 3 -10.58 1.43 -6.84
C ILE A 3 -9.39 2.26 -7.30
N LEU A 4 -8.84 3.06 -6.39
CA LEU A 4 -7.60 3.79 -6.61
C LEU A 4 -6.44 3.03 -5.94
N ILE A 5 -5.40 2.71 -6.71
CA ILE A 5 -4.13 2.21 -6.16
C ILE A 5 -3.13 3.37 -6.17
N VAL A 6 -2.59 3.74 -5.01
CA VAL A 6 -1.63 4.84 -4.88
C VAL A 6 -0.25 4.30 -4.55
N LEU A 7 0.70 4.65 -5.39
CA LEU A 7 2.06 4.13 -5.44
C LEU A 7 3.07 5.19 -4.99
N THR A 8 4.25 4.75 -4.60
CA THR A 8 5.39 5.64 -4.37
C THR A 8 5.97 6.19 -5.68
N SER A 9 6.46 7.41 -5.63
CA SER A 9 7.34 7.98 -6.68
C SER A 9 8.81 8.00 -6.24
N HIS A 10 9.12 7.48 -5.04
CA HIS A 10 10.47 7.52 -4.49
C HIS A 10 11.28 6.29 -4.91
N ALA A 11 12.51 6.51 -5.41
CA ALA A 11 13.31 5.51 -6.10
C ALA A 11 14.62 5.12 -5.38
N ARG A 12 14.87 5.61 -4.16
CA ARG A 12 16.15 5.38 -3.46
C ARG A 12 15.95 5.02 -1.99
N ILE A 13 16.77 4.11 -1.48
CA ILE A 13 16.82 3.78 -0.05
C ILE A 13 17.82 4.72 0.64
N GLY A 14 17.34 5.85 1.12
CA GLY A 14 18.18 6.84 1.82
C GLY A 14 19.50 7.10 1.11
N GLU A 15 20.59 7.09 1.87
CA GLU A 15 21.97 7.32 1.39
C GLU A 15 22.71 6.01 1.04
N THR A 16 22.03 4.87 0.98
CA THR A 16 22.65 3.55 0.75
C THR A 16 23.14 3.33 -0.68
N GLY A 17 22.71 4.17 -1.62
CA GLY A 17 22.92 3.99 -3.06
C GLY A 17 22.04 2.91 -3.71
N ARG A 18 21.22 2.19 -2.91
CA ARG A 18 20.31 1.15 -3.43
C ARG A 18 19.07 1.80 -4.05
N SER A 19 18.65 1.26 -5.18
CA SER A 19 17.35 1.59 -5.80
C SER A 19 16.21 0.90 -5.05
N THR A 20 15.03 1.51 -5.11
CA THR A 20 13.77 0.97 -4.61
C THR A 20 12.60 1.51 -5.44
N GLY A 21 11.40 1.25 -5.01
CA GLY A 21 10.14 1.67 -5.63
C GLY A 21 9.00 0.88 -5.03
N VAL A 22 7.95 0.64 -5.83
CA VAL A 22 6.88 -0.28 -5.45
C VAL A 22 7.39 -1.72 -5.48
N TRP A 23 6.98 -2.53 -4.50
CA TRP A 23 7.16 -3.98 -4.58
C TRP A 23 6.12 -4.54 -5.55
N ILE A 24 6.57 -5.05 -6.71
CA ILE A 24 5.69 -5.28 -7.87
C ILE A 24 4.53 -6.27 -7.58
N GLU A 25 4.74 -7.32 -6.79
CA GLU A 25 3.70 -8.27 -6.40
C GLU A 25 2.56 -7.58 -5.62
N GLU A 26 2.89 -6.61 -4.78
CA GLU A 26 1.92 -5.88 -3.96
C GLU A 26 1.03 -4.94 -4.78
N LEU A 27 1.47 -4.58 -5.97
CA LEU A 27 0.64 -3.94 -6.97
C LEU A 27 -0.16 -4.98 -7.76
N THR A 28 0.52 -5.96 -8.36
CA THR A 28 -0.07 -6.79 -9.41
C THR A 28 -1.10 -7.79 -8.87
N THR A 29 -0.87 -8.35 -7.69
CA THR A 29 -1.79 -9.31 -7.07
C THR A 29 -3.13 -8.66 -6.71
N PRO A 30 -3.18 -7.52 -5.98
CA PRO A 30 -4.43 -6.82 -5.74
C PRO A 30 -5.04 -6.23 -7.02
N TYR A 31 -4.23 -5.71 -7.94
CA TYR A 31 -4.71 -5.13 -9.20
C TYR A 31 -5.59 -6.13 -9.95
N TYR A 32 -5.09 -7.36 -10.16
CA TYR A 32 -5.87 -8.38 -10.87
C TYR A 32 -7.00 -8.95 -10.04
N ALA A 33 -6.86 -9.09 -8.73
CA ALA A 33 -7.98 -9.46 -7.87
C ALA A 33 -9.16 -8.47 -8.02
N PHE A 34 -8.87 -7.18 -8.11
CA PHE A 34 -9.89 -6.16 -8.30
C PHE A 34 -10.48 -6.16 -9.73
N ILE A 35 -9.62 -6.23 -10.75
CA ILE A 35 -10.07 -6.30 -12.16
C ILE A 35 -10.93 -7.54 -12.40
N ASP A 36 -10.52 -8.70 -11.93
CA ASP A 36 -11.22 -9.98 -12.11
C ASP A 36 -12.56 -10.00 -11.34
N ALA A 37 -12.68 -9.20 -10.26
CA ALA A 37 -13.92 -8.93 -9.55
C ALA A 37 -14.81 -7.84 -10.22
N GLY A 38 -14.41 -7.33 -11.39
CA GLY A 38 -15.17 -6.35 -12.18
C GLY A 38 -14.99 -4.90 -11.73
N ALA A 39 -13.91 -4.58 -10.99
CA ALA A 39 -13.60 -3.20 -10.65
C ALA A 39 -12.93 -2.46 -11.79
N GLU A 40 -13.19 -1.16 -11.89
CA GLU A 40 -12.33 -0.20 -12.58
C GLU A 40 -11.18 0.18 -11.63
N VAL A 41 -9.93 0.07 -12.11
CA VAL A 41 -8.75 0.38 -11.30
C VAL A 41 -7.95 1.51 -11.94
N ASP A 42 -7.76 2.58 -11.18
CA ASP A 42 -6.83 3.67 -11.51
C ASP A 42 -5.52 3.50 -10.73
N LEU A 43 -4.40 3.83 -11.39
CA LEU A 43 -3.09 3.92 -10.76
C LEU A 43 -2.69 5.37 -10.60
N ALA A 44 -2.27 5.75 -9.40
CA ALA A 44 -1.71 7.06 -9.10
C ALA A 44 -0.40 6.92 -8.34
N SER A 45 0.38 7.99 -8.32
CA SER A 45 1.55 8.09 -7.46
C SER A 45 1.66 9.50 -6.88
N THR A 46 2.51 9.69 -5.89
CA THR A 46 2.66 10.99 -5.22
C THR A 46 3.02 12.11 -6.20
N ALA A 47 3.91 11.84 -7.15
CA ALA A 47 4.34 12.82 -8.16
C ALA A 47 3.63 12.67 -9.52
N GLY A 48 2.94 11.55 -9.76
CA GLY A 48 2.45 11.18 -11.10
C GLY A 48 3.57 10.71 -12.03
N GLY A 49 3.21 10.25 -13.23
CA GLY A 49 4.17 9.77 -14.22
C GLY A 49 4.70 8.37 -13.95
N GLU A 50 5.93 8.10 -14.35
CA GLU A 50 6.51 6.77 -14.24
C GLU A 50 6.77 6.38 -12.77
N VAL A 51 6.27 5.21 -12.39
CA VAL A 51 6.44 4.65 -11.04
C VAL A 51 7.69 3.79 -10.97
N PRO A 52 8.61 4.04 -10.03
CA PRO A 52 9.79 3.18 -9.85
C PRO A 52 9.37 1.82 -9.28
N ILE A 53 9.99 0.76 -9.79
CA ILE A 53 9.81 -0.61 -9.29
C ILE A 53 11.05 -1.00 -8.48
N ASP A 54 10.86 -1.61 -7.32
CA ASP A 54 11.97 -2.16 -6.54
C ASP A 54 12.62 -3.33 -7.30
N PRO A 55 13.92 -3.25 -7.61
CA PRO A 55 14.60 -4.31 -8.37
C PRO A 55 14.55 -5.67 -7.68
N GLY A 56 14.50 -5.71 -6.34
CA GLY A 56 14.41 -6.94 -5.57
C GLY A 56 13.11 -7.71 -5.81
N SER A 57 12.04 -7.00 -6.19
CA SER A 57 10.74 -7.60 -6.48
C SER A 57 10.62 -8.18 -7.89
N MET A 58 11.63 -7.99 -8.75
CA MET A 58 11.61 -8.41 -10.15
C MET A 58 12.31 -9.74 -10.41
N SER A 59 12.70 -10.49 -9.35
CA SER A 59 13.32 -11.80 -9.49
C SER A 59 12.48 -12.75 -10.34
N GLU A 60 13.13 -13.53 -11.17
CA GLU A 60 12.46 -14.54 -12.02
C GLU A 60 12.22 -15.87 -11.30
N ALA A 61 13.03 -16.16 -10.27
CA ALA A 61 13.06 -17.47 -9.63
C ALA A 61 11.73 -17.84 -8.95
N ASP A 62 11.06 -16.86 -8.33
CA ASP A 62 9.80 -17.04 -7.60
C ASP A 62 8.75 -16.01 -8.00
N ARG A 63 8.70 -15.69 -9.31
CA ARG A 63 7.81 -14.65 -9.84
C ARG A 63 6.35 -15.09 -9.75
N PRO A 64 5.50 -14.36 -9.01
CA PRO A 64 4.07 -14.62 -8.97
C PRO A 64 3.43 -14.52 -10.35
N GLU A 65 2.38 -15.31 -10.60
CA GLU A 65 1.62 -15.29 -11.85
C GLU A 65 1.06 -13.90 -12.17
N SER A 66 0.62 -13.16 -11.14
CA SER A 66 0.12 -11.79 -11.28
C SER A 66 1.17 -10.85 -11.87
N VAL A 67 2.44 -11.02 -11.50
CA VAL A 67 3.56 -10.21 -12.05
C VAL A 67 3.79 -10.58 -13.52
N ALA A 68 3.81 -11.86 -13.85
CA ALA A 68 3.96 -12.30 -15.25
C ALA A 68 2.81 -11.78 -16.12
N ARG A 69 1.56 -11.88 -15.63
CA ARG A 69 0.37 -11.33 -16.27
C ARG A 69 0.49 -9.82 -16.50
N PHE A 70 0.93 -9.08 -15.50
CA PHE A 70 1.07 -7.62 -15.58
C PHE A 70 2.12 -7.19 -16.61
N LEU A 71 3.27 -7.87 -16.64
CA LEU A 71 4.34 -7.55 -17.59
C LEU A 71 3.94 -7.84 -19.04
N ALA A 72 2.99 -8.75 -19.26
CA ALA A 72 2.42 -9.06 -20.57
C ALA A 72 1.22 -8.16 -20.94
N ASP A 73 0.66 -7.42 -19.97
CA ASP A 73 -0.50 -6.56 -20.14
C ASP A 73 -0.06 -5.13 -20.49
N ALA A 74 0.03 -4.83 -21.80
CA ALA A 74 0.46 -3.51 -22.26
C ALA A 74 -0.40 -2.34 -21.72
N PRO A 75 -1.73 -2.40 -21.67
CA PRO A 75 -2.55 -1.37 -21.02
C PRO A 75 -2.22 -1.15 -19.55
N ALA A 76 -1.98 -2.21 -18.77
CA ALA A 76 -1.65 -2.10 -17.36
C ALA A 76 -0.25 -1.49 -17.14
N THR A 77 0.73 -1.92 -17.92
CA THR A 77 2.10 -1.35 -17.86
C THR A 77 2.13 0.11 -18.31
N GLU A 78 1.32 0.51 -19.27
CA GLU A 78 1.20 1.93 -19.67
C GLU A 78 0.55 2.77 -18.55
N LYS A 79 -0.43 2.26 -17.81
CA LYS A 79 -0.95 2.93 -16.60
C LYS A 79 0.13 3.17 -15.55
N LEU A 80 1.08 2.22 -15.38
CA LEU A 80 2.18 2.35 -14.43
C LEU A 80 3.22 3.39 -14.87
N LYS A 81 3.46 3.53 -16.17
CA LYS A 81 4.34 4.56 -16.74
C LYS A 81 3.73 5.97 -16.69
N HIS A 82 2.41 6.05 -16.70
CA HIS A 82 1.63 7.29 -16.75
C HIS A 82 0.65 7.38 -15.59
N ALA A 83 1.11 7.03 -14.37
CA ALA A 83 0.29 7.11 -13.17
C ALA A 83 -0.25 8.53 -12.96
N LEU A 84 -1.48 8.62 -12.49
CA LEU A 84 -2.11 9.89 -12.15
C LEU A 84 -1.37 10.53 -10.97
N LYS A 85 -1.39 11.86 -10.91
CA LYS A 85 -0.83 12.57 -9.76
C LYS A 85 -1.88 12.68 -8.65
N VAL A 86 -1.53 12.26 -7.44
CA VAL A 86 -2.45 12.28 -6.28
C VAL A 86 -3.04 13.68 -6.04
N ALA A 87 -2.25 14.74 -6.24
CA ALA A 87 -2.71 16.12 -6.04
C ALA A 87 -3.87 16.54 -6.96
N ASP A 88 -4.08 15.83 -8.07
CA ASP A 88 -5.12 16.14 -9.06
C ASP A 88 -6.40 15.28 -8.83
N LEU A 89 -6.43 14.47 -7.76
CA LEU A 89 -7.52 13.52 -7.50
C LEU A 89 -8.40 13.93 -6.32
N SER A 90 -9.67 13.51 -6.37
CA SER A 90 -10.57 13.53 -5.23
C SER A 90 -10.95 12.11 -4.82
N ALA A 91 -11.41 11.94 -3.58
CA ALA A 91 -11.84 10.64 -3.08
C ALA A 91 -13.21 10.21 -3.65
N ASP A 92 -14.02 11.17 -4.16
CA ASP A 92 -15.43 10.95 -4.48
C ASP A 92 -15.71 9.77 -5.43
N PRO A 93 -14.98 9.60 -6.54
CA PRO A 93 -15.31 8.54 -7.51
C PRO A 93 -14.90 7.15 -7.05
N TYR A 94 -14.11 7.01 -5.98
CA TYR A 94 -13.56 5.73 -5.56
C TYR A 94 -14.35 5.11 -4.41
N ASP A 95 -14.52 3.80 -4.46
CA ASP A 95 -15.11 2.99 -3.38
C ASP A 95 -14.03 2.51 -2.39
N ALA A 96 -12.80 2.36 -2.87
CA ALA A 96 -11.64 1.99 -2.06
C ALA A 96 -10.36 2.68 -2.53
N ILE A 97 -9.42 2.89 -1.59
CA ILE A 97 -8.05 3.33 -1.85
C ILE A 97 -7.11 2.27 -1.29
N PHE A 98 -6.21 1.78 -2.13
CA PHE A 98 -5.23 0.75 -1.80
C PHE A 98 -3.81 1.29 -1.93
N LEU A 99 -2.97 1.03 -0.93
CA LEU A 99 -1.58 1.49 -0.85
C LEU A 99 -0.63 0.27 -0.84
N PRO A 100 -0.10 -0.14 -1.98
CA PRO A 100 1.02 -1.08 -2.02
C PRO A 100 2.23 -0.52 -1.28
N GLY A 101 3.10 -1.40 -0.82
CA GLY A 101 4.36 -0.99 -0.23
C GLY A 101 5.54 -1.02 -1.20
N GLY A 102 6.65 -1.53 -0.69
CA GLY A 102 7.99 -1.30 -1.18
C GLY A 102 8.62 -0.16 -0.38
N HIS A 103 9.94 -0.22 -0.16
CA HIS A 103 10.61 0.69 0.78
C HIS A 103 10.49 2.18 0.37
N GLY A 104 10.32 2.48 -0.93
CA GLY A 104 10.12 3.86 -1.41
C GLY A 104 9.01 4.60 -0.68
N THR A 105 7.94 3.90 -0.30
CA THR A 105 6.78 4.47 0.42
C THR A 105 7.15 5.12 1.75
N MET A 106 8.26 4.70 2.38
CA MET A 106 8.70 5.23 3.67
C MET A 106 9.15 6.69 3.61
N TRP A 107 9.49 7.19 2.42
CA TRP A 107 9.96 8.57 2.21
C TRP A 107 8.87 9.53 1.75
N ASP A 108 8.11 9.16 0.73
CA ASP A 108 7.18 10.09 0.10
C ASP A 108 5.73 9.99 0.61
N LEU A 109 5.24 8.80 0.93
CA LEU A 109 3.84 8.69 1.38
C LEU A 109 3.56 9.42 2.70
N PRO A 110 4.40 9.34 3.76
CA PRO A 110 4.17 10.09 4.99
C PRO A 110 4.11 11.60 4.79
N GLU A 111 4.89 12.13 3.85
CA GLU A 111 5.05 13.56 3.62
C GLU A 111 3.99 14.17 2.68
N SER A 112 3.27 13.34 1.91
CA SER A 112 2.25 13.83 0.98
C SER A 112 1.00 14.35 1.71
N THR A 113 0.84 15.65 1.78
CA THR A 113 -0.33 16.31 2.36
C THR A 113 -1.60 16.05 1.56
N GLU A 114 -1.48 15.93 0.24
CA GLU A 114 -2.58 15.64 -0.69
C GLU A 114 -3.11 14.23 -0.46
N LEU A 115 -2.21 13.24 -0.31
CA LEU A 115 -2.61 11.87 -0.01
C LEU A 115 -3.24 11.78 1.40
N ALA A 116 -2.75 12.56 2.37
CA ALA A 116 -3.39 12.65 3.69
C ALA A 116 -4.83 13.12 3.59
N ALA A 117 -5.08 14.21 2.87
CA ALA A 117 -6.41 14.76 2.69
C ALA A 117 -7.33 13.77 1.96
N LEU A 118 -6.81 13.11 0.92
CA LEU A 118 -7.54 12.10 0.14
C LEU A 118 -7.99 10.94 1.05
N LEU A 119 -7.07 10.38 1.85
CA LEU A 119 -7.39 9.26 2.75
C LEU A 119 -8.33 9.65 3.88
N THR A 120 -8.12 10.83 4.48
CA THR A 120 -9.00 11.35 5.53
C THR A 120 -10.42 11.50 5.02
N THR A 121 -10.59 12.08 3.83
CA THR A 121 -11.89 12.24 3.18
C THR A 121 -12.54 10.89 2.86
N ALA A 122 -11.79 9.98 2.24
CA ALA A 122 -12.27 8.65 1.92
C ALA A 122 -12.71 7.87 3.17
N PHE A 123 -11.87 7.89 4.20
CA PHE A 123 -12.13 7.17 5.44
C PHE A 123 -13.37 7.73 6.17
N ALA A 124 -13.50 9.06 6.26
CA ALA A 124 -14.65 9.74 6.86
C ALA A 124 -15.96 9.45 6.11
N ALA A 125 -15.88 9.27 4.78
CA ALA A 125 -17.02 8.86 3.95
C ALA A 125 -17.35 7.36 4.03
N GLY A 126 -16.67 6.59 4.89
CA GLY A 126 -16.89 5.15 5.05
C GLY A 126 -16.31 4.29 3.92
N LYS A 127 -15.50 4.88 3.02
CA LYS A 127 -14.84 4.15 1.94
C LYS A 127 -13.70 3.28 2.50
N VAL A 128 -13.37 2.21 1.80
CA VAL A 128 -12.30 1.30 2.24
C VAL A 128 -10.94 1.97 2.04
N VAL A 129 -10.15 2.02 3.10
CA VAL A 129 -8.73 2.39 3.06
C VAL A 129 -7.91 1.15 3.35
N SER A 130 -6.99 0.82 2.46
CA SER A 130 -6.21 -0.40 2.58
C SER A 130 -4.74 -0.16 2.28
N ALA A 131 -3.88 -0.93 2.94
CA ALA A 131 -2.44 -0.85 2.76
C ALA A 131 -1.75 -2.19 3.08
N VAL A 132 -0.60 -2.45 2.46
CA VAL A 132 0.19 -3.66 2.72
C VAL A 132 1.67 -3.34 2.86
N CYS A 133 2.40 -4.15 3.66
CA CYS A 133 3.85 -4.06 3.83
C CYS A 133 4.28 -2.69 4.39
N HIS A 134 4.96 -1.87 3.57
CA HIS A 134 5.33 -0.49 3.91
C HIS A 134 4.27 0.55 3.51
N GLY A 135 3.23 0.16 2.76
CA GLY A 135 2.11 1.06 2.41
C GLY A 135 1.47 1.76 3.61
N PRO A 136 1.32 1.09 4.79
CA PRO A 136 0.84 1.74 6.00
C PRO A 136 1.70 2.91 6.52
N ALA A 137 2.88 3.18 5.95
CA ALA A 137 3.67 4.38 6.26
C ALA A 137 2.85 5.66 6.08
N ARG A 138 1.90 5.70 5.13
CA ARG A 138 1.00 6.85 4.99
C ARG A 138 0.10 7.06 6.22
N LEU A 139 -0.29 5.98 6.87
CA LEU A 139 -1.23 6.04 7.99
C LEU A 139 -0.62 6.70 9.24
N VAL A 140 0.72 6.80 9.32
CA VAL A 140 1.39 7.39 10.49
C VAL A 140 1.11 8.89 10.66
N ASN A 141 0.76 9.59 9.59
CA ASN A 141 0.40 11.00 9.59
C ASN A 141 -1.06 11.25 9.17
N ALA A 142 -1.85 10.18 8.97
CA ALA A 142 -3.27 10.29 8.68
C ALA A 142 -4.06 10.53 9.97
N LYS A 143 -5.09 11.38 9.88
CA LYS A 143 -5.97 11.72 10.99
C LYS A 143 -7.40 11.40 10.65
N ASP A 144 -8.17 11.07 11.66
CA ASP A 144 -9.62 10.98 11.58
C ASP A 144 -10.26 12.40 11.60
N PRO A 145 -11.59 12.52 11.41
CA PRO A 145 -12.27 13.81 11.45
C PRO A 145 -12.13 14.56 12.77
N GLU A 146 -11.87 13.87 13.89
CA GLU A 146 -11.62 14.48 15.21
C GLU A 146 -10.16 14.90 15.40
N GLY A 147 -9.29 14.69 14.41
CA GLY A 147 -7.87 15.04 14.45
C GLY A 147 -6.97 14.06 15.20
N LYS A 148 -7.50 12.91 15.59
CA LYS A 148 -6.72 11.80 16.19
C LYS A 148 -5.98 10.98 15.11
N PRO A 149 -4.88 10.30 15.46
CA PRO A 149 -4.27 9.37 14.54
C PRO A 149 -5.30 8.35 14.01
N LEU A 150 -5.38 8.19 12.70
CA LEU A 150 -6.37 7.31 12.08
C LEU A 150 -6.27 5.86 12.58
N VAL A 151 -5.06 5.42 12.93
CA VAL A 151 -4.76 4.08 13.43
C VAL A 151 -5.05 3.88 14.92
N ALA A 152 -5.26 4.96 15.70
CA ALA A 152 -5.43 4.87 17.15
C ALA A 152 -6.65 4.00 17.53
N GLY A 153 -6.41 2.98 18.37
CA GLY A 153 -7.43 2.04 18.82
C GLY A 153 -7.92 1.05 17.76
N ARG A 154 -7.32 1.03 16.57
CA ARG A 154 -7.70 0.11 15.48
C ARG A 154 -6.69 -1.02 15.31
N LYS A 155 -7.18 -2.17 14.86
CA LYS A 155 -6.32 -3.27 14.42
C LYS A 155 -5.57 -2.91 13.15
N VAL A 156 -4.24 -3.00 13.20
CA VAL A 156 -3.36 -2.69 12.08
C VAL A 156 -2.26 -3.73 11.99
N SER A 157 -1.94 -4.12 10.77
CA SER A 157 -0.74 -4.89 10.43
C SER A 157 0.10 -4.13 9.41
N ALA A 158 1.41 -4.25 9.50
CA ALA A 158 2.36 -3.63 8.58
C ALA A 158 3.67 -4.40 8.62
N PHE A 159 4.65 -4.02 7.80
CA PHE A 159 5.99 -4.61 7.85
C PHE A 159 6.59 -4.48 9.24
N THR A 160 7.06 -5.62 9.78
CA THR A 160 7.49 -5.69 11.17
C THR A 160 8.93 -5.23 11.37
N ASN A 161 9.29 -4.88 12.60
CA ASN A 161 10.69 -4.56 12.92
C ASN A 161 11.63 -5.73 12.67
N SER A 162 11.17 -6.97 12.91
CA SER A 162 11.98 -8.18 12.65
C SER A 162 12.17 -8.44 11.15
N GLU A 163 11.16 -8.17 10.33
CA GLU A 163 11.27 -8.24 8.86
C GLU A 163 12.22 -7.15 8.34
N GLU A 164 12.17 -5.94 8.91
CA GLU A 164 13.09 -4.84 8.56
C GLU A 164 14.54 -5.16 8.92
N GLU A 165 14.76 -5.81 10.07
CA GLU A 165 16.06 -6.31 10.47
C GLU A 165 16.57 -7.39 9.52
N ALA A 166 15.71 -8.35 9.16
CA ALA A 166 16.05 -9.41 8.22
C ALA A 166 16.35 -8.87 6.81
N ALA A 167 15.70 -7.78 6.40
CA ALA A 167 16.00 -7.06 5.15
C ALA A 167 17.31 -6.26 5.21
N GLY A 168 17.88 -6.09 6.41
CA GLY A 168 19.11 -5.32 6.64
C GLY A 168 18.92 -3.81 6.46
N LEU A 169 17.71 -3.29 6.69
CA LEU A 169 17.35 -1.89 6.44
C LEU A 169 16.94 -1.10 7.67
N THR A 170 17.02 -1.70 8.87
CA THR A 170 16.66 -1.07 10.15
C THR A 170 17.23 0.34 10.34
N HIS A 171 18.45 0.58 9.86
CA HIS A 171 19.15 1.87 9.99
C HIS A 171 19.07 2.73 8.72
N ALA A 172 18.46 2.22 7.66
CA ALA A 172 18.33 2.93 6.39
C ALA A 172 16.98 3.63 6.24
N VAL A 173 15.91 3.03 6.80
CA VAL A 173 14.56 3.62 6.77
C VAL A 173 14.49 4.84 7.72
N PRO A 174 13.67 5.86 7.38
CA PRO A 174 13.56 7.07 8.22
C PRO A 174 12.97 6.81 9.60
N PHE A 175 12.21 5.74 9.76
CA PHE A 175 11.67 5.27 11.04
C PHE A 175 11.26 3.79 10.92
N LEU A 176 11.18 3.07 12.04
CA LEU A 176 10.65 1.71 12.09
C LEU A 176 9.12 1.77 12.07
N LEU A 177 8.50 1.20 11.04
CA LEU A 177 7.07 1.32 10.76
C LEU A 177 6.21 0.71 11.86
N GLU A 178 6.48 -0.53 12.28
CA GLU A 178 5.77 -1.17 13.40
C GLU A 178 5.84 -0.32 14.66
N THR A 179 7.03 0.14 15.03
CA THR A 179 7.22 1.00 16.22
C THR A 179 6.36 2.26 16.12
N ARG A 180 6.41 2.96 15.01
CA ARG A 180 5.64 4.20 14.81
C ARG A 180 4.14 3.95 14.88
N ILE A 181 3.64 2.88 14.27
CA ILE A 181 2.21 2.54 14.31
C ILE A 181 1.76 2.22 15.75
N ARG A 182 2.56 1.48 16.51
CA ARG A 182 2.29 1.19 17.94
C ARG A 182 2.28 2.47 18.79
N ASP A 183 3.24 3.36 18.59
CA ASP A 183 3.35 4.64 19.32
C ASP A 183 2.12 5.55 19.06
N LEU A 184 1.49 5.42 17.91
CA LEU A 184 0.24 6.12 17.57
C LEU A 184 -1.02 5.48 18.20
N GLY A 185 -0.85 4.42 19.01
CA GLY A 185 -1.93 3.77 19.75
C GLY A 185 -2.72 2.73 18.97
N ALA A 186 -2.18 2.20 17.88
CA ALA A 186 -2.80 1.10 17.15
C ALA A 186 -2.78 -0.22 17.95
N LEU A 187 -3.79 -1.04 17.76
CA LEU A 187 -3.81 -2.43 18.18
C LEU A 187 -3.07 -3.26 17.12
N TYR A 188 -1.75 -3.20 17.17
CA TYR A 188 -0.91 -3.82 16.16
C TYR A 188 -0.95 -5.34 16.27
N GLU A 189 -1.31 -6.01 15.16
CA GLU A 189 -1.33 -7.47 15.05
C GLU A 189 -0.27 -7.93 14.03
N ARG A 190 0.41 -9.04 14.33
CA ARG A 190 1.40 -9.65 13.43
C ARG A 190 1.31 -11.16 13.42
N GLY A 191 1.64 -11.76 12.30
CA GLY A 191 1.96 -13.17 12.15
C GLY A 191 3.47 -13.42 12.17
N PRO A 192 3.92 -14.65 11.84
CA PRO A 192 5.33 -14.95 11.62
C PRO A 192 5.91 -14.11 10.47
N ASP A 193 7.20 -13.83 10.55
CA ASP A 193 7.89 -13.03 9.52
C ASP A 193 7.76 -13.67 8.13
N PHE A 194 7.50 -12.83 7.14
CA PHE A 194 7.32 -13.18 5.73
C PHE A 194 6.18 -14.18 5.42
N GLN A 195 5.33 -14.49 6.41
CA GLN A 195 4.12 -15.28 6.20
C GLN A 195 2.90 -14.36 6.01
N PRO A 196 1.86 -14.80 5.28
CA PRO A 196 0.65 -14.02 5.08
C PRO A 196 -0.02 -13.66 6.41
N HIS A 197 -0.23 -12.38 6.66
CA HIS A 197 -1.03 -11.87 7.77
C HIS A 197 -1.72 -10.57 7.37
N ALA A 198 -3.05 -10.54 7.47
CA ALA A 198 -3.84 -9.36 7.16
C ALA A 198 -4.99 -9.21 8.16
N VAL A 199 -5.32 -7.98 8.47
CA VAL A 199 -6.39 -7.63 9.42
C VAL A 199 -7.35 -6.63 8.80
N ARG A 200 -8.61 -6.68 9.24
CA ARG A 200 -9.64 -5.71 8.91
C ARG A 200 -10.25 -5.15 10.20
N ASP A 201 -10.37 -3.83 10.26
CA ASP A 201 -11.08 -3.11 11.32
C ASP A 201 -12.04 -2.10 10.67
N GLY A 202 -13.30 -2.49 10.56
CA GLY A 202 -14.29 -1.72 9.82
C GLY A 202 -13.95 -1.54 8.35
N ASN A 203 -13.67 -0.30 7.94
CA ASN A 203 -13.25 0.07 6.59
C ASN A 203 -11.72 0.25 6.43
N LEU A 204 -10.93 -0.08 7.46
CA LEU A 204 -9.48 -0.15 7.39
C LEU A 204 -9.04 -1.60 7.18
N VAL A 205 -8.25 -1.86 6.14
CA VAL A 205 -7.70 -3.19 5.82
C VAL A 205 -6.19 -3.07 5.68
N THR A 206 -5.42 -3.86 6.43
CA THR A 206 -3.96 -3.79 6.37
C THR A 206 -3.32 -5.17 6.39
N GLY A 207 -2.17 -5.30 5.72
CA GLY A 207 -1.37 -6.54 5.65
C GLY A 207 0.09 -6.32 5.97
N GLN A 208 0.74 -7.38 6.43
CA GLN A 208 2.08 -7.31 7.02
C GLN A 208 3.20 -7.16 5.99
N ASN A 209 3.13 -7.89 4.88
CA ASN A 209 4.26 -8.12 3.96
C ASN A 209 3.75 -8.49 2.55
N PRO A 210 4.63 -8.66 1.55
CA PRO A 210 4.23 -9.02 0.19
C PRO A 210 3.32 -10.26 0.12
N SER A 211 3.62 -11.30 0.89
CA SER A 211 2.84 -12.54 0.95
C SER A 211 1.39 -12.33 1.43
N SER A 212 1.11 -11.18 2.06
CA SER A 212 -0.23 -10.81 2.53
C SER A 212 -1.12 -10.21 1.42
N SER A 213 -0.58 -9.89 0.25
CA SER A 213 -1.24 -9.09 -0.80
C SER A 213 -2.56 -9.69 -1.27
N SER A 214 -2.62 -11.01 -1.48
CA SER A 214 -3.84 -11.70 -1.87
C SER A 214 -4.92 -11.58 -0.78
N ARG A 215 -4.56 -11.85 0.47
CA ARG A 215 -5.53 -11.78 1.58
C ARG A 215 -6.04 -10.37 1.83
N VAL A 216 -5.18 -9.36 1.66
CA VAL A 216 -5.60 -7.94 1.76
C VAL A 216 -6.60 -7.61 0.65
N ALA A 217 -6.34 -8.03 -0.59
CA ALA A 217 -7.26 -7.79 -1.70
C ALA A 217 -8.63 -8.46 -1.46
N GLU A 218 -8.67 -9.71 -0.97
CA GLU A 218 -9.89 -10.41 -0.59
C GLU A 218 -10.67 -9.61 0.47
N LEU A 219 -10.01 -9.18 1.55
CA LEU A 219 -10.63 -8.39 2.63
C LEU A 219 -11.18 -7.04 2.13
N VAL A 220 -10.53 -6.42 1.16
CA VAL A 220 -11.04 -5.20 0.50
C VAL A 220 -12.33 -5.54 -0.27
N LEU A 221 -12.34 -6.60 -1.08
CA LEU A 221 -13.53 -7.03 -1.82
C LEU A 221 -14.68 -7.42 -0.89
N GLU A 222 -14.39 -8.17 0.18
CA GLU A 222 -15.37 -8.49 1.24
C GLU A 222 -15.95 -7.20 1.89
N ALA A 223 -15.11 -6.18 2.13
CA ALA A 223 -15.54 -4.91 2.70
C ALA A 223 -16.46 -4.13 1.75
N LEU A 224 -16.25 -4.27 0.44
CA LEU A 224 -17.08 -3.67 -0.62
C LEU A 224 -18.35 -4.49 -0.93
N GLY A 225 -18.58 -5.60 -0.21
CA GLY A 225 -19.76 -6.45 -0.38
C GLY A 225 -19.70 -7.37 -1.61
N THR A 226 -18.53 -7.53 -2.20
CA THR A 226 -18.31 -8.46 -3.31
C THR A 226 -17.95 -9.84 -2.72
N LYS A 227 -18.58 -10.92 -3.21
CA LYS A 227 -18.12 -12.28 -2.86
C LYS A 227 -16.80 -12.53 -3.60
N ALA A 228 -15.76 -12.84 -2.83
CA ALA A 228 -14.49 -13.31 -3.38
C ALA A 228 -14.65 -14.69 -4.03
#